data_ca9b21b96da8319be1db85b665f0ebf9
#
_entry.id   ca9b21b96da8319be1db85b665f0ebf9
#
_cell.length_a   1.000
_cell.length_b   1.000
_cell.length_c   1.000
_cell.angle_alpha   90.00
_cell.angle_beta   90.00
_cell.angle_gamma   90.00
#
_symmetry.space_group_name_H-M   'P 1'
#
loop_
_entity.id
_entity.type
_entity.pdbx_description
1 polymer ?
#
loop_
_entity_poly.entity_id
_entity_poly.type
_entity_poly.pdbx_seq_one_letter_code
_entity_poly.pdbx_strand_id
1 'polypeptide(L)'
;MELRRGIRLLKGSPNTVIAGEYVVDPGQPAERAAEILAAVGKPPKVLLTHFHADHLTAVPEGSEVYAPWGEEIFISSVKARLFFTHGVYVNSAVYKGRDLNVAALVKPGDRVGPFEAVPLPGHTFGQLGYYADGLLYAGDALFGEAVLKKYGAPYLMDVDAFLSSLDKIRALEPEVLVMGHGPVAGSRKRINELIDANAAAVRRAVDIVAKSLPGDVTALTIKLLKETGGEAQWENVLLTMTTVRAILSKLSSEGLTYLNEEGVWMKNS
;
A
#
# COMPACT_ATOMS: atom_id res chain seq x y z
N MET A 1 1.14 20.74 -8.47
CA MET A 1 2.43 20.77 -9.19
C MET A 1 2.31 19.89 -10.43
N GLU A 2 2.72 20.37 -11.59
CA GLU A 2 2.75 19.54 -12.81
C GLU A 2 3.97 18.60 -12.76
N LEU A 3 3.76 17.33 -13.06
CA LEU A 3 4.80 16.29 -13.09
C LEU A 3 5.15 15.90 -14.52
N ARG A 4 4.14 15.80 -15.38
CA ARG A 4 4.20 15.54 -16.81
C ARG A 4 3.12 16.36 -17.50
N ARG A 5 3.18 16.49 -18.83
CA ARG A 5 2.19 17.24 -19.60
C ARG A 5 0.77 16.78 -19.28
N GLY A 6 -0.01 17.64 -18.64
CA GLY A 6 -1.38 17.35 -18.24
C GLY A 6 -1.53 16.42 -17.04
N ILE A 7 -0.42 15.97 -16.41
CA ILE A 7 -0.46 15.13 -15.20
C ILE A 7 0.05 15.94 -14.02
N ARG A 8 -0.80 16.14 -13.03
CA ARG A 8 -0.54 17.00 -11.86
C ARG A 8 -0.53 16.19 -10.57
N LEU A 9 0.33 16.60 -9.64
CA LEU A 9 0.36 16.11 -8.27
C LEU A 9 -0.44 17.06 -7.37
N LEU A 10 -1.34 16.50 -6.58
CA LEU A 10 -1.89 17.09 -5.38
C LEU A 10 -1.20 16.40 -4.20
N LYS A 11 -0.26 17.12 -3.54
CA LYS A 11 0.54 16.58 -2.45
C LYS A 11 -0.33 16.20 -1.25
N GLY A 12 0.02 15.11 -0.61
CA GLY A 12 -0.66 14.61 0.60
C GLY A 12 0.02 13.36 1.14
N SER A 13 -0.66 12.72 2.06
CA SER A 13 -0.30 11.40 2.57
C SER A 13 -1.60 10.60 2.73
N PRO A 14 -1.98 9.84 1.68
CA PRO A 14 -1.24 9.63 0.42
C PRO A 14 -1.25 10.83 -0.55
N ASN A 15 -0.31 10.79 -1.48
CA ASN A 15 -0.29 11.67 -2.66
C ASN A 15 -1.45 11.32 -3.60
N THR A 16 -1.90 12.28 -4.40
CA THR A 16 -2.93 12.09 -5.43
C THR A 16 -2.39 12.55 -6.78
N VAL A 17 -2.63 11.80 -7.84
CA VAL A 17 -2.31 12.21 -9.22
C VAL A 17 -3.59 12.52 -9.98
N ILE A 18 -3.58 13.63 -10.72
CA ILE A 18 -4.72 14.11 -11.52
C ILE A 18 -4.28 14.27 -12.98
N ALA A 19 -5.04 13.62 -13.89
CA ALA A 19 -4.86 13.74 -15.34
C ALA A 19 -6.22 13.97 -16.02
N GLY A 20 -6.51 15.22 -16.40
CA GLY A 20 -7.83 15.61 -16.90
C GLY A 20 -8.93 15.34 -15.86
N GLU A 21 -9.89 14.46 -16.21
CA GLU A 21 -10.97 14.02 -15.30
C GLU A 21 -10.62 12.79 -14.46
N TYR A 22 -9.43 12.21 -14.64
CA TYR A 22 -8.99 11.02 -13.92
C TYR A 22 -8.19 11.41 -12.68
N VAL A 23 -8.50 10.77 -11.56
CA VAL A 23 -7.85 10.96 -10.27
C VAL A 23 -7.40 9.63 -9.74
N VAL A 24 -6.11 9.47 -9.46
CA VAL A 24 -5.56 8.28 -8.82
C VAL A 24 -5.41 8.55 -7.34
N ASP A 25 -6.00 7.69 -6.52
CA ASP A 25 -6.02 7.74 -5.05
C ASP A 25 -6.33 9.14 -4.50
N PRO A 26 -7.59 9.47 -4.28
CA PRO A 26 -7.98 10.79 -3.76
C PRO A 26 -7.43 11.10 -2.37
N GLY A 27 -7.07 10.04 -1.61
CA GLY A 27 -6.40 10.20 -0.33
C GLY A 27 -7.32 10.51 0.83
N GLN A 28 -6.75 11.21 1.82
CA GLN A 28 -7.40 11.68 3.04
C GLN A 28 -6.86 13.08 3.42
N PRO A 29 -7.50 13.85 4.34
CA PRO A 29 -8.80 13.55 4.96
C PRO A 29 -9.98 13.75 3.98
N ALA A 30 -11.22 13.50 4.41
CA ALA A 30 -12.41 13.57 3.55
C ALA A 30 -12.61 14.97 2.91
N GLU A 31 -12.20 16.02 3.59
CA GLU A 31 -12.27 17.44 3.15
C GLU A 31 -11.45 17.67 1.86
N ARG A 32 -10.45 16.82 1.60
CA ARG A 32 -9.65 16.87 0.36
C ARG A 32 -10.49 16.66 -0.91
N ALA A 33 -11.68 16.06 -0.79
CA ALA A 33 -12.62 15.91 -1.88
C ALA A 33 -12.97 17.26 -2.53
N ALA A 34 -13.07 18.35 -1.74
CA ALA A 34 -13.34 19.68 -2.26
C ALA A 34 -12.17 20.23 -3.12
N GLU A 35 -10.92 19.99 -2.72
CA GLU A 35 -9.74 20.37 -3.49
C GLU A 35 -9.68 19.63 -4.83
N ILE A 36 -10.02 18.34 -4.81
CA ILE A 36 -10.07 17.49 -6.02
C ILE A 36 -11.17 18.01 -6.97
N LEU A 37 -12.37 18.26 -6.47
CA LEU A 37 -13.45 18.82 -7.28
C LEU A 37 -13.09 20.18 -7.88
N ALA A 38 -12.45 21.06 -7.11
CA ALA A 38 -11.97 22.35 -7.63
C ALA A 38 -10.90 22.18 -8.71
N ALA A 39 -10.03 21.17 -8.57
CA ALA A 39 -8.96 20.90 -9.52
C ALA A 39 -9.47 20.27 -10.83
N VAL A 40 -10.55 19.48 -10.78
CA VAL A 40 -11.11 18.75 -11.94
C VAL A 40 -12.29 19.49 -12.56
N GLY A 41 -13.06 20.27 -11.77
CA GLY A 41 -14.23 21.04 -12.22
C GLY A 41 -15.53 20.25 -12.32
N LYS A 42 -15.51 18.94 -12.08
CA LYS A 42 -16.68 18.03 -12.06
C LYS A 42 -16.34 16.78 -11.25
N PRO A 43 -17.32 15.93 -10.89
CA PRO A 43 -17.04 14.63 -10.30
C PRO A 43 -16.09 13.80 -11.18
N PRO A 44 -14.96 13.32 -10.63
CA PRO A 44 -13.91 12.64 -11.41
C PRO A 44 -14.20 11.15 -11.63
N LYS A 45 -13.42 10.56 -12.54
CA LYS A 45 -13.18 9.12 -12.62
C LYS A 45 -12.03 8.78 -11.69
N VAL A 46 -12.33 8.08 -10.60
CA VAL A 46 -11.37 7.77 -9.54
C VAL A 46 -10.82 6.37 -9.75
N LEU A 47 -9.50 6.26 -9.96
CA LEU A 47 -8.77 5.01 -10.03
C LEU A 47 -8.15 4.75 -8.66
N LEU A 48 -8.50 3.64 -8.01
CA LEU A 48 -7.91 3.24 -6.75
C LEU A 48 -6.78 2.24 -6.99
N THR A 49 -5.68 2.41 -6.27
CA THR A 49 -4.57 1.44 -6.32
C THR A 49 -4.87 0.21 -5.50
N HIS A 50 -5.54 0.36 -4.35
CA HIS A 50 -5.89 -0.70 -3.43
C HIS A 50 -6.99 -0.25 -2.45
N PHE A 51 -7.40 -1.12 -1.52
CA PHE A 51 -8.58 -0.91 -0.68
C PHE A 51 -8.32 -0.14 0.63
N HIS A 52 -7.10 0.28 0.98
CA HIS A 52 -6.85 0.95 2.26
C HIS A 52 -7.59 2.29 2.36
N ALA A 53 -8.14 2.54 3.55
CA ALA A 53 -9.08 3.64 3.78
C ALA A 53 -8.47 5.01 3.49
N ASP A 54 -7.22 5.22 3.79
CA ASP A 54 -6.52 6.49 3.58
C ASP A 54 -6.35 6.84 2.09
N HIS A 55 -6.40 5.87 1.18
CA HIS A 55 -6.38 6.10 -0.27
C HIS A 55 -7.75 6.48 -0.86
N LEU A 56 -8.85 6.12 -0.19
CA LEU A 56 -10.20 6.25 -0.74
C LEU A 56 -11.15 7.17 0.06
N THR A 57 -10.73 7.66 1.23
CA THR A 57 -11.60 8.46 2.12
C THR A 57 -12.08 9.74 1.45
N ALA A 58 -11.25 10.39 0.64
CA ALA A 58 -11.58 11.64 -0.04
C ALA A 58 -12.17 11.45 -1.45
N VAL A 59 -12.75 10.29 -1.78
CA VAL A 59 -13.49 10.11 -3.05
C VAL A 59 -14.61 11.13 -3.11
N PRO A 60 -14.65 12.06 -4.11
CA PRO A 60 -15.71 13.04 -4.22
C PRO A 60 -17.06 12.37 -4.50
N GLU A 61 -18.13 12.98 -4.01
CA GLU A 61 -19.50 12.52 -4.31
C GLU A 61 -19.80 12.61 -5.81
N GLY A 62 -20.51 11.62 -6.34
CA GLY A 62 -20.81 11.52 -7.77
C GLY A 62 -19.69 11.00 -8.64
N SER A 63 -18.52 10.63 -8.08
CA SER A 63 -17.41 10.04 -8.81
C SER A 63 -17.74 8.65 -9.34
N GLU A 64 -17.20 8.31 -10.52
CA GLU A 64 -17.12 6.93 -11.00
C GLU A 64 -15.87 6.27 -10.41
N VAL A 65 -16.04 5.23 -9.60
CA VAL A 65 -14.93 4.55 -8.91
C VAL A 65 -14.51 3.30 -9.68
N TYR A 66 -13.25 3.25 -10.04
CA TYR A 66 -12.57 2.13 -10.69
C TYR A 66 -11.72 1.40 -9.65
N ALA A 67 -12.09 0.17 -9.33
CA ALA A 67 -11.44 -0.65 -8.29
C ALA A 67 -10.53 -1.73 -8.90
N PRO A 68 -9.39 -2.07 -8.28
CA PRO A 68 -8.63 -3.25 -8.65
C PRO A 68 -9.49 -4.51 -8.56
N TRP A 69 -9.39 -5.35 -9.59
CA TRP A 69 -10.07 -6.64 -9.61
C TRP A 69 -9.63 -7.51 -8.42
N GLY A 70 -10.61 -8.03 -7.69
CA GLY A 70 -10.41 -8.83 -6.48
C GLY A 70 -10.41 -8.02 -5.19
N GLU A 71 -10.29 -6.68 -5.22
CA GLU A 71 -10.35 -5.83 -4.03
C GLU A 71 -11.68 -5.06 -3.89
N GLU A 72 -12.57 -5.18 -4.84
CA GLU A 72 -13.82 -4.41 -4.92
C GLU A 72 -14.73 -4.58 -3.70
N ILE A 73 -14.77 -5.76 -3.09
CA ILE A 73 -15.58 -6.02 -1.89
C ILE A 73 -15.13 -5.15 -0.71
N PHE A 74 -13.82 -4.93 -0.56
CA PHE A 74 -13.26 -4.12 0.52
C PHE A 74 -13.35 -2.61 0.24
N ILE A 75 -13.49 -2.23 -1.03
CA ILE A 75 -13.74 -0.86 -1.46
C ILE A 75 -15.22 -0.52 -1.29
N SER A 76 -16.11 -1.42 -1.71
CA SER A 76 -17.56 -1.20 -1.68
C SER A 76 -18.18 -1.40 -0.30
N SER A 77 -17.49 -2.05 0.64
CA SER A 77 -18.01 -2.30 1.99
C SER A 77 -16.99 -1.98 3.08
N VAL A 78 -17.31 -0.95 3.88
CA VAL A 78 -16.54 -0.63 5.10
C VAL A 78 -16.47 -1.82 6.05
N LYS A 79 -17.58 -2.56 6.20
CA LYS A 79 -17.64 -3.74 7.09
C LYS A 79 -16.69 -4.83 6.63
N ALA A 80 -16.68 -5.15 5.33
CA ALA A 80 -15.78 -6.15 4.77
C ALA A 80 -14.31 -5.71 4.92
N ARG A 81 -14.01 -4.45 4.62
CA ARG A 81 -12.68 -3.88 4.79
C ARG A 81 -12.18 -3.96 6.22
N LEU A 82 -12.97 -3.54 7.20
CA LEU A 82 -12.59 -3.58 8.61
C LEU A 82 -12.41 -5.01 9.11
N PHE A 83 -13.31 -5.91 8.72
CA PHE A 83 -13.19 -7.32 9.07
C PHE A 83 -11.92 -7.94 8.48
N PHE A 84 -11.61 -7.67 7.23
CA PHE A 84 -10.39 -8.17 6.58
C PHE A 84 -9.12 -7.61 7.23
N THR A 85 -9.10 -6.30 7.52
CA THR A 85 -7.90 -5.64 8.05
C THR A 85 -7.65 -5.98 9.53
N HIS A 86 -8.71 -6.13 10.33
CA HIS A 86 -8.62 -6.24 11.78
C HIS A 86 -9.16 -7.55 12.36
N GLY A 87 -9.80 -8.40 11.54
CA GLY A 87 -10.42 -9.64 11.98
C GLY A 87 -11.74 -9.46 12.73
N VAL A 88 -12.18 -8.22 12.96
CA VAL A 88 -13.43 -7.89 13.68
C VAL A 88 -14.08 -6.65 13.06
N TYR A 89 -15.41 -6.58 13.14
CA TYR A 89 -16.12 -5.36 12.84
C TYR A 89 -16.09 -4.44 14.06
N VAL A 90 -15.29 -3.39 14.00
CA VAL A 90 -15.22 -2.37 15.03
C VAL A 90 -16.15 -1.21 14.62
N ASN A 91 -17.29 -1.10 15.30
CA ASN A 91 -18.16 0.07 15.17
C ASN A 91 -17.55 1.21 15.98
N SER A 92 -16.58 1.90 15.43
CA SER A 92 -15.88 2.93 16.18
C SER A 92 -15.80 4.25 15.43
N ALA A 93 -15.79 5.33 16.21
CA ALA A 93 -15.48 6.67 15.72
C ALA A 93 -14.04 6.78 15.17
N VAL A 94 -13.19 5.77 15.40
CA VAL A 94 -11.80 5.71 14.97
C VAL A 94 -11.69 5.35 13.49
N TYR A 95 -12.55 4.48 12.98
CA TYR A 95 -12.53 4.04 11.58
C TYR A 95 -13.65 4.70 10.78
N LYS A 96 -13.41 5.96 10.40
CA LYS A 96 -14.32 6.70 9.53
C LYS A 96 -14.13 6.23 8.10
N GLY A 97 -15.20 5.78 7.50
CA GLY A 97 -15.22 5.41 6.09
C GLY A 97 -16.65 5.26 5.62
N ARG A 98 -16.85 5.26 4.32
CA ARG A 98 -18.15 5.01 3.69
C ARG A 98 -18.02 3.88 2.68
N ASP A 99 -19.12 3.24 2.39
CA ASP A 99 -19.25 2.33 1.27
C ASP A 99 -19.14 3.15 -0.03
N LEU A 100 -18.42 2.60 -1.00
CA LEU A 100 -18.28 3.22 -2.31
C LEU A 100 -18.96 2.37 -3.37
N ASN A 101 -19.67 3.01 -4.30
CA ASN A 101 -20.22 2.33 -5.46
C ASN A 101 -19.11 2.15 -6.51
N VAL A 102 -18.68 0.92 -6.75
CA VAL A 102 -17.69 0.57 -7.75
C VAL A 102 -18.36 0.54 -9.13
N ALA A 103 -17.95 1.44 -10.02
CA ALA A 103 -18.48 1.55 -11.37
C ALA A 103 -17.85 0.54 -12.34
N ALA A 104 -16.56 0.21 -12.16
CA ALA A 104 -15.86 -0.75 -13.00
C ALA A 104 -14.68 -1.40 -12.26
N LEU A 105 -14.31 -2.59 -12.70
CA LEU A 105 -13.13 -3.31 -12.24
C LEU A 105 -11.98 -3.11 -13.20
N VAL A 106 -10.77 -2.92 -12.66
CA VAL A 106 -9.53 -2.75 -13.40
C VAL A 106 -8.65 -3.98 -13.20
N LYS A 107 -8.22 -4.57 -14.32
CA LYS A 107 -7.30 -5.71 -14.32
C LYS A 107 -5.89 -5.27 -14.72
N PRO A 108 -4.86 -6.05 -14.39
CA PRO A 108 -3.51 -5.83 -14.92
C PRO A 108 -3.49 -5.66 -16.45
N GLY A 109 -2.87 -4.59 -16.94
CA GLY A 109 -2.78 -4.25 -18.36
C GLY A 109 -3.96 -3.47 -18.94
N ASP A 110 -5.06 -3.29 -18.19
CA ASP A 110 -6.17 -2.45 -18.65
C ASP A 110 -5.74 -0.98 -18.80
N ARG A 111 -6.37 -0.29 -19.75
CA ARG A 111 -6.20 1.14 -19.94
C ARG A 111 -7.46 1.89 -19.50
N VAL A 112 -7.27 2.82 -18.57
CA VAL A 112 -8.35 3.69 -18.09
C VAL A 112 -7.92 5.14 -18.29
N GLY A 113 -8.49 5.80 -19.28
CA GLY A 113 -8.05 7.12 -19.74
C GLY A 113 -6.57 7.12 -20.16
N PRO A 114 -5.73 7.99 -19.61
CA PRO A 114 -4.30 8.03 -19.97
C PRO A 114 -3.48 6.93 -19.29
N PHE A 115 -4.04 6.22 -18.32
CA PHE A 115 -3.30 5.30 -17.44
C PHE A 115 -3.39 3.86 -17.92
N GLU A 116 -2.27 3.14 -17.83
CA GLU A 116 -2.18 1.69 -17.92
C GLU A 116 -2.01 1.11 -16.52
N ALA A 117 -2.80 0.09 -16.18
CA ALA A 117 -2.76 -0.58 -14.88
C ALA A 117 -1.60 -1.58 -14.81
N VAL A 118 -0.65 -1.33 -13.91
CA VAL A 118 0.52 -2.17 -13.67
C VAL A 118 0.30 -2.97 -12.39
N PRO A 119 0.34 -4.33 -12.42
CA PRO A 119 0.18 -5.12 -11.20
C PRO A 119 1.41 -4.98 -10.29
N LEU A 120 1.17 -4.52 -9.07
CA LEU A 120 2.17 -4.32 -8.01
C LEU A 120 1.70 -4.93 -6.67
N PRO A 121 1.38 -6.25 -6.64
CA PRO A 121 0.90 -6.91 -5.44
C PRO A 121 1.98 -6.99 -4.35
N GLY A 122 1.56 -7.30 -3.13
CA GLY A 122 2.43 -7.55 -1.98
C GLY A 122 2.09 -6.67 -0.79
N HIS A 123 1.85 -5.37 -0.98
CA HIS A 123 1.25 -4.52 0.04
C HIS A 123 -0.20 -4.95 0.30
N THR A 124 -1.00 -5.04 -0.74
CA THR A 124 -2.22 -5.84 -0.79
C THR A 124 -2.14 -6.83 -1.96
N PHE A 125 -3.07 -7.80 -2.00
CA PHE A 125 -2.99 -8.88 -2.99
C PHE A 125 -3.37 -8.42 -4.42
N GLY A 126 -4.24 -7.43 -4.56
CA GLY A 126 -4.73 -6.92 -5.85
C GLY A 126 -4.18 -5.55 -6.23
N GLN A 127 -3.22 -5.00 -5.47
CA GLN A 127 -2.73 -3.66 -5.71
C GLN A 127 -2.26 -3.44 -7.14
N LEU A 128 -2.71 -2.32 -7.72
CA LEU A 128 -2.28 -1.80 -9.01
C LEU A 128 -1.47 -0.51 -8.83
N GLY A 129 -0.49 -0.30 -9.71
CA GLY A 129 0.04 1.02 -10.02
C GLY A 129 -0.58 1.53 -11.30
N TYR A 130 -0.43 2.84 -11.58
CA TYR A 130 -0.94 3.48 -12.79
C TYR A 130 0.18 4.19 -13.53
N TYR A 131 0.45 3.72 -14.77
CA TYR A 131 1.52 4.25 -15.61
C TYR A 131 0.98 5.12 -16.72
N ALA A 132 1.58 6.30 -16.93
CA ALA A 132 1.26 7.20 -18.03
C ALA A 132 2.46 8.11 -18.35
N ASP A 133 2.82 8.21 -19.61
CA ASP A 133 3.84 9.15 -20.13
C ASP A 133 5.15 9.18 -19.30
N GLY A 134 5.72 8.00 -19.02
CA GLY A 134 6.95 7.86 -18.23
C GLY A 134 6.77 8.08 -16.73
N LEU A 135 5.56 8.37 -16.25
CA LEU A 135 5.22 8.47 -14.83
C LEU A 135 4.56 7.18 -14.36
N LEU A 136 5.05 6.64 -13.24
CA LEU A 136 4.37 5.59 -12.49
C LEU A 136 3.87 6.14 -11.16
N TYR A 137 2.57 6.06 -10.94
CA TYR A 137 1.99 6.15 -9.60
C TYR A 137 1.93 4.73 -9.03
N ALA A 138 2.75 4.46 -8.02
CA ALA A 138 2.94 3.09 -7.50
C ALA A 138 2.07 2.76 -6.28
N GLY A 139 1.25 3.71 -5.80
CA GLY A 139 0.54 3.53 -4.53
C GLY A 139 1.51 3.18 -3.41
N ASP A 140 1.24 2.11 -2.69
CA ASP A 140 2.00 1.62 -1.55
C ASP A 140 2.87 0.38 -1.87
N ALA A 141 3.21 0.20 -3.17
CA ALA A 141 4.17 -0.83 -3.57
C ALA A 141 5.60 -0.53 -3.06
N LEU A 142 5.86 0.71 -2.64
CA LEU A 142 7.06 1.12 -1.91
C LEU A 142 6.79 2.41 -1.14
N PHE A 143 7.65 2.70 -0.16
CA PHE A 143 7.49 3.80 0.78
C PHE A 143 8.72 4.72 0.82
N GLY A 144 8.51 5.98 1.18
CA GLY A 144 9.60 6.90 1.47
C GLY A 144 10.33 6.54 2.78
N GLU A 145 11.58 6.99 2.92
CA GLU A 145 12.45 6.65 4.07
C GLU A 145 11.84 7.05 5.41
N ALA A 146 11.09 8.14 5.47
CA ALA A 146 10.43 8.57 6.71
C ALA A 146 9.38 7.56 7.20
N VAL A 147 8.64 6.94 6.26
CA VAL A 147 7.67 5.88 6.57
C VAL A 147 8.39 4.61 7.02
N LEU A 148 9.42 4.19 6.30
CA LEU A 148 10.23 3.03 6.68
C LEU A 148 10.85 3.19 8.07
N LYS A 149 11.33 4.40 8.40
CA LYS A 149 11.87 4.71 9.73
C LYS A 149 10.79 4.65 10.81
N LYS A 150 9.61 5.18 10.55
CA LYS A 150 8.50 5.24 11.52
C LYS A 150 7.97 3.84 11.88
N TYR A 151 7.78 2.99 10.89
CA TYR A 151 7.17 1.67 11.06
C TYR A 151 8.20 0.54 11.16
N GLY A 152 9.47 0.81 10.89
CA GLY A 152 10.56 -0.17 10.95
C GLY A 152 10.60 -1.18 9.82
N ALA A 153 9.47 -1.43 9.17
CA ALA A 153 9.32 -2.26 7.98
C ALA A 153 8.13 -1.75 7.16
N PRO A 154 8.07 -1.97 5.84
CA PRO A 154 6.88 -1.69 5.06
C PRO A 154 5.73 -2.60 5.50
N TYR A 155 4.50 -2.06 5.50
CA TYR A 155 3.31 -2.91 5.60
C TYR A 155 3.19 -3.77 4.34
N LEU A 156 3.04 -5.06 4.51
CA LEU A 156 2.86 -6.01 3.41
C LEU A 156 2.09 -7.25 3.85
N MET A 157 1.37 -7.84 2.91
CA MET A 157 0.62 -9.09 3.08
C MET A 157 1.34 -10.29 2.46
N ASP A 158 2.29 -10.04 1.55
CA ASP A 158 3.09 -11.06 0.87
C ASP A 158 4.51 -10.53 0.61
N VAL A 159 5.50 -11.20 1.20
CA VAL A 159 6.91 -10.80 1.11
C VAL A 159 7.45 -10.93 -0.31
N ASP A 160 7.20 -12.07 -0.96
CA ASP A 160 7.77 -12.38 -2.27
C ASP A 160 7.10 -11.54 -3.36
N ALA A 161 5.78 -11.38 -3.28
CA ALA A 161 5.04 -10.50 -4.17
C ALA A 161 5.49 -9.04 -4.05
N PHE A 162 5.74 -8.55 -2.82
CA PHE A 162 6.22 -7.20 -2.58
C PHE A 162 7.61 -6.98 -3.22
N LEU A 163 8.55 -7.91 -2.98
CA LEU A 163 9.88 -7.83 -3.57
C LEU A 163 9.83 -7.93 -5.10
N SER A 164 9.00 -8.81 -5.66
CA SER A 164 8.78 -8.92 -7.11
C SER A 164 8.19 -7.64 -7.71
N SER A 165 7.31 -6.93 -6.98
CA SER A 165 6.78 -5.65 -7.40
C SER A 165 7.86 -4.56 -7.45
N LEU A 166 8.80 -4.55 -6.51
CA LEU A 166 9.97 -3.66 -6.56
C LEU A 166 10.83 -3.92 -7.79
N ASP A 167 11.09 -5.19 -8.11
CA ASP A 167 11.86 -5.57 -9.31
C ASP A 167 11.12 -5.17 -10.59
N LYS A 168 9.79 -5.30 -10.62
CA LYS A 168 8.96 -4.85 -11.74
C LYS A 168 9.02 -3.33 -11.93
N ILE A 169 8.96 -2.54 -10.85
CA ILE A 169 9.12 -1.08 -10.92
C ILE A 169 10.49 -0.74 -11.51
N ARG A 170 11.55 -1.44 -11.09
CA ARG A 170 12.90 -1.27 -11.63
C ARG A 170 12.96 -1.57 -13.14
N ALA A 171 12.36 -2.67 -13.56
CA ALA A 171 12.34 -3.10 -14.97
C ALA A 171 11.50 -2.18 -15.87
N LEU A 172 10.45 -1.55 -15.32
CA LEU A 172 9.62 -0.59 -16.03
C LEU A 172 10.35 0.73 -16.31
N GLU A 173 11.42 1.02 -15.55
CA GLU A 173 12.27 2.20 -15.69
C GLU A 173 11.50 3.54 -15.79
N PRO A 174 10.57 3.84 -14.87
CA PRO A 174 9.83 5.09 -14.96
C PRO A 174 10.77 6.29 -14.80
N GLU A 175 10.48 7.37 -15.52
CA GLU A 175 11.23 8.63 -15.39
C GLU A 175 10.82 9.43 -14.15
N VAL A 176 9.54 9.28 -13.76
CA VAL A 176 8.96 9.86 -12.54
C VAL A 176 8.22 8.76 -11.78
N LEU A 177 8.54 8.62 -10.50
CA LEU A 177 7.84 7.74 -9.58
C LEU A 177 7.13 8.57 -8.51
N VAL A 178 5.83 8.32 -8.36
CA VAL A 178 5.00 8.85 -7.28
C VAL A 178 4.56 7.70 -6.39
N MET A 179 4.83 7.81 -5.10
CA MET A 179 4.37 6.88 -4.06
C MET A 179 3.14 7.44 -3.37
N GLY A 180 2.31 6.59 -2.80
CA GLY A 180 1.26 7.01 -1.87
C GLY A 180 1.87 7.80 -0.72
N HIS A 181 2.83 7.22 -0.03
CA HIS A 181 3.47 7.81 1.14
C HIS A 181 4.97 8.04 0.93
N GLY A 182 5.31 9.19 0.40
CA GLY A 182 6.72 9.55 0.20
C GLY A 182 6.93 10.71 -0.76
N PRO A 183 8.18 11.08 -1.01
CA PRO A 183 8.52 12.11 -1.99
C PRO A 183 8.33 11.60 -3.41
N VAL A 184 8.15 12.52 -4.35
CA VAL A 184 8.26 12.22 -5.78
C VAL A 184 9.73 12.00 -6.13
N ALA A 185 10.03 10.93 -6.85
CA ALA A 185 11.36 10.67 -7.39
C ALA A 185 11.39 10.95 -8.89
N GLY A 186 12.17 11.93 -9.31
CA GLY A 186 12.29 12.42 -10.70
C GLY A 186 13.59 11.99 -11.39
N SER A 187 14.26 10.94 -10.91
CA SER A 187 15.44 10.40 -11.56
C SER A 187 15.57 8.91 -11.33
N ARG A 188 16.08 8.17 -12.31
CA ARG A 188 16.34 6.73 -12.22
C ARG A 188 17.21 6.36 -11.00
N LYS A 189 18.23 7.16 -10.71
CA LYS A 189 19.10 6.98 -9.54
C LYS A 189 18.25 7.00 -8.26
N ARG A 190 17.43 8.04 -8.06
CA ARG A 190 16.62 8.20 -6.86
C ARG A 190 15.55 7.10 -6.74
N ILE A 191 14.95 6.69 -7.85
CA ILE A 191 13.99 5.58 -7.90
C ILE A 191 14.66 4.28 -7.43
N ASN A 192 15.85 3.97 -7.95
CA ASN A 192 16.59 2.77 -7.56
C ASN A 192 17.01 2.80 -6.09
N GLU A 193 17.44 3.95 -5.56
CA GLU A 193 17.75 4.11 -4.12
C GLU A 193 16.53 3.80 -3.25
N LEU A 194 15.34 4.24 -3.63
CA LEU A 194 14.10 3.96 -2.90
C LEU A 194 13.71 2.48 -2.99
N ILE A 195 13.85 1.86 -4.16
CA ILE A 195 13.62 0.43 -4.35
C ILE A 195 14.57 -0.37 -3.45
N ASP A 196 15.86 -0.05 -3.46
CA ASP A 196 16.87 -0.74 -2.65
C ASP A 196 16.61 -0.56 -1.15
N ALA A 197 16.20 0.64 -0.71
CA ALA A 197 15.86 0.90 0.68
C ALA A 197 14.65 0.07 1.15
N ASN A 198 13.60 -0.04 0.32
CA ASN A 198 12.43 -0.87 0.63
C ASN A 198 12.80 -2.36 0.67
N ALA A 199 13.53 -2.85 -0.33
CA ALA A 199 13.98 -4.24 -0.37
C ALA A 199 14.87 -4.60 0.83
N ALA A 200 15.78 -3.69 1.22
CA ALA A 200 16.64 -3.87 2.39
C ALA A 200 15.82 -3.89 3.69
N ALA A 201 14.80 -3.02 3.82
CA ALA A 201 13.92 -3.01 4.99
C ALA A 201 13.12 -4.32 5.13
N VAL A 202 12.58 -4.86 4.02
CA VAL A 202 11.88 -6.15 4.01
C VAL A 202 12.82 -7.28 4.41
N ARG A 203 14.00 -7.40 3.78
CA ARG A 203 14.99 -8.45 4.10
C ARG A 203 15.44 -8.38 5.56
N ARG A 204 15.69 -7.16 6.07
CA ARG A 204 16.02 -6.95 7.48
C ARG A 204 14.90 -7.41 8.40
N ALA A 205 13.63 -7.11 8.06
CA ALA A 205 12.50 -7.57 8.85
C ALA A 205 12.38 -9.10 8.88
N VAL A 206 12.57 -9.77 7.74
CA VAL A 206 12.63 -11.25 7.64
C VAL A 206 13.73 -11.80 8.54
N ASP A 207 14.93 -11.26 8.46
CA ASP A 207 16.08 -11.68 9.28
C ASP A 207 15.83 -11.52 10.79
N ILE A 208 15.26 -10.39 11.19
CA ILE A 208 14.93 -10.12 12.61
C ILE A 208 13.90 -11.13 13.11
N VAL A 209 12.80 -11.35 12.37
CA VAL A 209 11.76 -12.31 12.76
C VAL A 209 12.34 -13.72 12.85
N ALA A 210 13.11 -14.18 11.85
CA ALA A 210 13.72 -15.50 11.82
C ALA A 210 14.70 -15.74 12.99
N LYS A 211 15.52 -14.71 13.34
CA LYS A 211 16.45 -14.78 14.48
C LYS A 211 15.75 -14.67 15.83
N SER A 212 14.51 -14.19 15.86
CA SER A 212 13.74 -13.95 17.09
C SER A 212 12.88 -15.13 17.50
N LEU A 213 12.82 -16.18 16.68
CA LEU A 213 12.15 -17.43 17.03
C LEU A 213 12.87 -18.13 18.21
N PRO A 214 12.13 -18.76 19.13
CA PRO A 214 10.67 -18.92 19.14
C PRO A 214 9.93 -17.69 19.66
N GLY A 215 8.65 -17.54 19.29
CA GLY A 215 7.77 -16.48 19.78
C GLY A 215 6.38 -16.49 19.16
N ASP A 216 5.44 -15.88 19.87
CA ASP A 216 4.13 -15.56 19.28
C ASP A 216 4.20 -14.31 18.39
N VAL A 217 3.16 -14.08 17.58
CA VAL A 217 3.12 -12.95 16.62
C VAL A 217 3.31 -11.60 17.31
N THR A 218 2.73 -11.40 18.49
CA THR A 218 2.81 -10.12 19.22
C THR A 218 4.21 -9.85 19.74
N ALA A 219 4.82 -10.86 20.36
CA ALA A 219 6.20 -10.78 20.85
C ALA A 219 7.20 -10.51 19.74
N LEU A 220 7.07 -11.23 18.61
CA LEU A 220 7.90 -11.04 17.42
C LEU A 220 7.72 -9.65 16.80
N THR A 221 6.47 -9.13 16.79
CA THR A 221 6.17 -7.78 16.30
C THR A 221 6.83 -6.70 17.16
N ILE A 222 6.69 -6.80 18.48
CA ILE A 222 7.31 -5.83 19.41
C ILE A 222 8.84 -5.87 19.26
N LYS A 223 9.41 -7.06 19.09
CA LYS A 223 10.86 -7.21 18.89
C LYS A 223 11.30 -6.60 17.55
N LEU A 224 10.56 -6.84 16.47
CA LEU A 224 10.83 -6.22 15.17
C LEU A 224 10.85 -4.69 15.28
N LEU A 225 9.80 -4.09 15.86
CA LEU A 225 9.72 -2.64 16.06
C LEU A 225 10.90 -2.10 16.87
N LYS A 226 11.26 -2.75 17.98
CA LYS A 226 12.41 -2.35 18.80
C LYS A 226 13.73 -2.40 18.03
N GLU A 227 14.00 -3.46 17.30
CA GLU A 227 15.27 -3.64 16.58
C GLU A 227 15.40 -2.77 15.32
N THR A 228 14.26 -2.35 14.74
CA THR A 228 14.25 -1.45 13.58
C THR A 228 14.16 0.02 13.97
N GLY A 229 13.91 0.34 15.25
CA GLY A 229 13.67 1.70 15.72
C GLY A 229 12.30 2.24 15.36
N GLY A 230 11.34 1.37 15.05
CA GLY A 230 9.95 1.72 14.82
C GLY A 230 9.24 2.12 16.13
N GLU A 231 8.21 2.95 15.99
CA GLU A 231 7.41 3.41 17.13
C GLU A 231 6.47 2.28 17.59
N ALA A 232 6.60 1.85 18.85
CA ALA A 232 5.77 0.79 19.43
C ALA A 232 4.43 1.31 20.00
N GLN A 233 3.74 2.20 19.24
CA GLN A 233 2.36 2.58 19.52
C GLN A 233 1.43 1.45 19.09
N TRP A 234 0.26 1.33 19.71
CA TRP A 234 -0.65 0.20 19.48
C TRP A 234 -1.09 0.08 18.02
N GLU A 235 -1.32 1.20 17.33
CA GLU A 235 -1.67 1.22 15.90
C GLU A 235 -0.55 0.63 15.03
N ASN A 236 0.69 1.01 15.32
CA ASN A 236 1.85 0.49 14.61
C ASN A 236 2.06 -0.99 14.89
N VAL A 237 1.81 -1.43 16.12
CA VAL A 237 1.85 -2.86 16.48
C VAL A 237 0.84 -3.65 15.65
N LEU A 238 -0.42 -3.20 15.58
CA LEU A 238 -1.46 -3.89 14.81
C LEU A 238 -1.12 -3.97 13.31
N LEU A 239 -0.63 -2.89 12.71
CA LEU A 239 -0.22 -2.88 11.31
C LEU A 239 0.99 -3.81 11.08
N THR A 240 2.00 -3.73 11.93
CA THR A 240 3.23 -4.53 11.81
C THR A 240 2.97 -6.02 12.04
N MET A 241 1.95 -6.38 12.83
CA MET A 241 1.53 -7.79 13.00
C MET A 241 1.15 -8.44 11.66
N THR A 242 0.56 -7.71 10.73
CA THR A 242 0.26 -8.23 9.39
C THR A 242 1.56 -8.57 8.64
N THR A 243 2.53 -7.68 8.67
CA THR A 243 3.85 -7.92 8.08
C THR A 243 4.57 -9.12 8.72
N VAL A 244 4.52 -9.25 10.06
CA VAL A 244 5.11 -10.40 10.77
C VAL A 244 4.43 -11.70 10.39
N ARG A 245 3.09 -11.72 10.27
CA ARG A 245 2.35 -12.90 9.80
C ARG A 245 2.74 -13.29 8.38
N ALA A 246 2.90 -12.32 7.47
CA ALA A 246 3.36 -12.57 6.11
C ALA A 246 4.79 -13.15 6.09
N ILE A 247 5.69 -12.65 6.93
CA ILE A 247 7.04 -13.19 7.09
C ILE A 247 7.01 -14.61 7.61
N LEU A 248 6.23 -14.89 8.67
CA LEU A 248 6.08 -16.23 9.23
C LEU A 248 5.48 -17.22 8.23
N SER A 249 4.50 -16.78 7.43
CA SER A 249 3.93 -17.57 6.34
C SER A 249 5.00 -17.95 5.30
N LYS A 250 5.82 -16.97 4.88
CA LYS A 250 6.94 -17.22 3.98
C LYS A 250 7.93 -18.23 4.58
N LEU A 251 8.43 -17.97 5.78
CA LEU A 251 9.38 -18.85 6.46
C LEU A 251 8.81 -20.27 6.64
N SER A 252 7.52 -20.40 6.90
CA SER A 252 6.85 -21.71 7.01
C SER A 252 6.76 -22.41 5.66
N SER A 253 6.46 -21.70 4.58
CA SER A 253 6.43 -22.29 3.23
C SER A 253 7.81 -22.77 2.75
N GLU A 254 8.87 -22.17 3.27
CA GLU A 254 10.27 -22.57 3.04
C GLU A 254 10.74 -23.69 3.99
N GLY A 255 9.88 -24.16 4.89
CA GLY A 255 10.22 -25.18 5.87
C GLY A 255 11.16 -24.72 7.00
N LEU A 256 11.30 -23.40 7.19
CA LEU A 256 12.23 -22.83 8.19
C LEU A 256 11.59 -22.64 9.56
N THR A 257 10.25 -22.64 9.64
CA THR A 257 9.50 -22.46 10.89
C THR A 257 8.16 -23.22 10.84
N TYR A 258 7.61 -23.48 12.02
CA TYR A 258 6.28 -24.09 12.21
C TYR A 258 5.59 -23.52 13.44
N LEU A 259 4.27 -23.61 13.47
CA LEU A 259 3.45 -23.25 14.63
C LEU A 259 3.23 -24.50 15.49
N ASN A 260 3.62 -24.46 16.78
CA ASN A 260 3.39 -25.58 17.71
C ASN A 260 1.95 -25.56 18.27
N GLU A 261 1.59 -26.57 19.08
CA GLU A 261 0.27 -26.72 19.68
C GLU A 261 -0.07 -25.60 20.70
N GLU A 262 0.93 -24.91 21.21
CA GLU A 262 0.78 -23.78 22.15
C GLU A 262 0.59 -22.43 21.44
N GLY A 263 0.57 -22.42 20.08
CA GLY A 263 0.46 -21.20 19.30
C GLY A 263 1.75 -20.38 19.20
N VAL A 264 2.90 -21.01 19.46
CA VAL A 264 4.22 -20.41 19.38
C VAL A 264 4.91 -20.82 18.08
N TRP A 265 5.42 -19.86 17.35
CA TRP A 265 6.23 -20.12 16.16
C TRP A 265 7.62 -20.58 16.57
N MET A 266 8.01 -21.74 16.07
CA MET A 266 9.27 -22.42 16.37
C MET A 266 10.14 -22.45 15.13
N LYS A 267 11.46 -22.50 15.34
CA LYS A 267 12.43 -22.71 14.26
C LYS A 267 12.53 -24.21 13.98
N ASN A 268 12.52 -24.60 12.71
CA ASN A 268 12.90 -25.96 12.33
C ASN A 268 14.39 -26.18 12.53
N SER A 269 14.75 -27.39 12.99
CA SER A 269 16.14 -27.80 13.24
C SER A 269 16.91 -28.00 11.94
#